data_9dd2501fdf8c1b506a82337eb4051a2c
#
_entry.id   9dd2501fdf8c1b506a82337eb4051a2c
#
_cell.length_a   1.000
_cell.length_b   1.000
_cell.length_c   1.000
_cell.angle_alpha   90.00
_cell.angle_beta   90.00
_cell.angle_gamma   90.00
#
_symmetry.space_group_name_H-M   'P 1'
#
loop_
_entity.id
_entity.type
_entity.pdbx_description
1 polymer ?
#
loop_
_entity_poly.entity_id
_entity_poly.type
_entity_poly.pdbx_seq_one_letter_code
_entity_poly.pdbx_strand_id
1 'polypeptide(L)'
;MASSRSHFDIVQWLSAEVGSALERAGHPKRFPAGSTIYVQGEPGDEMYRLVSGSVRLYVSNADGRELTFLLFGSGDCFGNSSVIDGGPRPQTAEAHEACELQVFDKNAVDALRKQYPEVSDALLHLTSRQSRILSNFFAQSYLDQPAARIAQRIVAAVDQAGQDAKAGERVVAPFSQSELGLMVGAARQTVNKVLRQFKIDRLISVDKGELIVLDLPGLRAIAEGMMGIPLHRISDEFNELLHTK
;
A
#
# COMPACT_ATOMS: atom_id res chain seq x y z
N MET A 1 10.35 -18.38 7.66
CA MET A 1 9.50 -17.35 7.03
C MET A 1 10.19 -16.01 7.27
N ALA A 2 10.83 -15.45 6.25
CA ALA A 2 11.41 -14.12 6.36
C ALA A 2 10.25 -13.13 6.40
N SER A 3 10.04 -12.46 7.54
CA SER A 3 9.11 -11.34 7.66
C SER A 3 9.54 -10.27 6.66
N SER A 4 8.74 -10.05 5.63
CA SER A 4 8.89 -8.88 4.76
C SER A 4 8.89 -7.65 5.68
N ARG A 5 10.00 -6.91 5.73
CA ARG A 5 10.09 -5.71 6.55
C ARG A 5 9.08 -4.72 6.00
N SER A 6 8.18 -4.26 6.86
CA SER A 6 7.22 -3.20 6.55
C SER A 6 7.95 -1.97 6.00
N HIS A 7 7.41 -1.39 4.93
CA HIS A 7 7.99 -0.18 4.31
C HIS A 7 7.72 1.09 5.12
N PHE A 8 6.72 1.08 5.99
CA PHE A 8 6.22 2.24 6.75
C PHE A 8 6.30 2.04 8.26
N ASP A 9 7.11 1.07 8.74
CA ASP A 9 7.32 0.91 10.16
C ASP A 9 8.26 2.00 10.68
N ILE A 10 7.72 2.89 11.52
CA ILE A 10 8.49 4.00 12.11
C ILE A 10 9.63 3.49 13.00
N VAL A 11 9.47 2.30 13.61
CA VAL A 11 10.46 1.71 14.53
C VAL A 11 11.81 1.45 13.85
N GLN A 12 11.84 1.23 12.53
CA GLN A 12 13.09 1.00 11.78
C GLN A 12 14.06 2.21 11.83
N TRP A 13 13.57 3.40 12.16
CA TRP A 13 14.36 4.65 12.24
C TRP A 13 14.57 5.12 13.68
N LEU A 14 14.23 4.31 14.66
CA LEU A 14 14.36 4.64 16.08
C LEU A 14 15.44 3.76 16.72
N SER A 15 16.13 4.31 17.71
CA SER A 15 16.94 3.50 18.61
C SER A 15 16.07 2.51 19.41
N ALA A 16 16.64 1.44 19.94
CA ALA A 16 15.92 0.44 20.72
C ALA A 16 15.23 1.04 21.94
N GLU A 17 15.86 2.03 22.59
CA GLU A 17 15.28 2.76 23.73
C GLU A 17 14.02 3.51 23.34
N VAL A 18 14.07 4.26 22.24
CA VAL A 18 12.95 5.10 21.77
C VAL A 18 11.86 4.23 21.14
N GLY A 19 12.21 3.15 20.45
CA GLY A 19 11.24 2.14 20.01
C GLY A 19 10.43 1.58 21.18
N SER A 20 11.09 1.23 22.28
CA SER A 20 10.42 0.78 23.49
C SER A 20 9.60 1.88 24.17
N ALA A 21 10.04 3.15 24.11
CA ALA A 21 9.25 4.27 24.60
C ALA A 21 7.99 4.49 23.75
N LEU A 22 8.10 4.38 22.44
CA LEU A 22 6.96 4.44 21.51
C LEU A 22 5.96 3.31 21.85
N GLU A 23 6.41 2.08 22.01
CA GLU A 23 5.53 0.95 22.36
C GLU A 23 4.74 1.20 23.65
N ARG A 24 5.37 1.77 24.67
CA ARG A 24 4.69 2.09 25.94
C ARG A 24 3.71 3.25 25.84
N ALA A 25 3.91 4.17 24.92
CA ALA A 25 3.07 5.34 24.76
C ALA A 25 1.75 5.04 23.98
N GLY A 26 1.71 3.93 23.24
CA GLY A 26 0.53 3.51 22.50
C GLY A 26 -0.37 2.58 23.32
N HIS A 27 -1.65 2.51 22.95
CA HIS A 27 -2.60 1.56 23.49
C HIS A 27 -3.21 0.68 22.40
N PRO A 28 -3.53 -0.59 22.69
CA PRO A 28 -4.09 -1.50 21.69
C PRO A 28 -5.56 -1.19 21.41
N LYS A 29 -5.95 -1.31 20.13
CA LYS A 29 -7.34 -1.21 19.68
C LYS A 29 -7.58 -2.23 18.57
N ARG A 30 -8.71 -2.94 18.62
CA ARG A 30 -9.06 -3.97 17.64
C ARG A 30 -10.21 -3.53 16.77
N PHE A 31 -10.14 -3.88 15.49
CA PHE A 31 -11.16 -3.55 14.51
C PHE A 31 -11.56 -4.82 13.75
N PRO A 32 -12.87 -5.14 13.66
CA PRO A 32 -13.36 -6.21 12.78
C PRO A 32 -13.08 -5.89 11.32
N ALA A 33 -13.01 -6.91 10.47
CA ALA A 33 -12.93 -6.73 9.03
C ALA A 33 -14.11 -5.87 8.51
N GLY A 34 -13.83 -4.95 7.58
CA GLY A 34 -14.81 -4.03 6.99
C GLY A 34 -15.18 -2.84 7.88
N SER A 35 -14.62 -2.70 9.10
CA SER A 35 -14.93 -1.57 9.95
C SER A 35 -14.08 -0.34 9.61
N THR A 36 -14.71 0.82 9.61
CA THR A 36 -14.03 2.11 9.42
C THR A 36 -13.22 2.47 10.67
N ILE A 37 -11.95 2.85 10.47
CA ILE A 37 -11.05 3.33 11.52
C ILE A 37 -11.20 4.84 11.66
N TYR A 38 -11.18 5.57 10.54
CA TYR A 38 -11.49 7.00 10.42
C TYR A 38 -11.94 7.36 9.01
N VAL A 39 -12.61 8.48 8.84
CA VAL A 39 -13.19 8.94 7.57
C VAL A 39 -12.43 10.15 7.03
N GLN A 40 -12.28 10.21 5.70
CA GLN A 40 -11.73 11.37 4.99
C GLN A 40 -12.48 12.66 5.36
N GLY A 41 -11.73 13.73 5.62
CA GLY A 41 -12.26 15.05 5.97
C GLY A 41 -12.58 15.25 7.45
N GLU A 42 -12.64 14.20 8.27
CA GLU A 42 -12.82 14.33 9.72
C GLU A 42 -11.56 14.87 10.40
N PRO A 43 -11.69 15.54 11.55
CA PRO A 43 -10.55 15.87 12.42
C PRO A 43 -9.77 14.60 12.80
N GLY A 44 -8.45 14.69 12.93
CA GLY A 44 -7.62 13.54 13.26
C GLY A 44 -6.57 13.89 14.29
N ASP A 45 -6.63 13.20 15.44
CA ASP A 45 -5.72 13.36 16.58
C ASP A 45 -5.02 12.07 17.00
N GLU A 46 -5.18 10.99 16.22
CA GLU A 46 -4.55 9.69 16.45
C GLU A 46 -3.68 9.26 15.28
N MET A 47 -2.52 8.67 15.58
CA MET A 47 -1.66 7.91 14.67
C MET A 47 -1.76 6.42 15.04
N TYR A 48 -1.60 5.57 14.06
CA TYR A 48 -1.76 4.13 14.20
C TYR A 48 -0.53 3.39 13.70
N ARG A 49 -0.19 2.28 14.37
CA ARG A 49 0.74 1.26 13.90
C ARG A 49 0.02 -0.07 13.84
N LEU A 50 0.07 -0.74 12.71
CA LEU A 50 -0.60 -2.03 12.51
C LEU A 50 0.22 -3.14 13.16
N VAL A 51 -0.38 -3.83 14.14
CA VAL A 51 0.23 -4.98 14.82
C VAL A 51 -0.04 -6.26 14.05
N SER A 52 -1.30 -6.46 13.62
CA SER A 52 -1.71 -7.64 12.84
C SER A 52 -2.92 -7.33 11.96
N GLY A 53 -3.14 -8.13 10.92
CA GLY A 53 -4.19 -7.94 9.91
C GLY A 53 -3.77 -7.00 8.79
N SER A 54 -4.73 -6.36 8.11
CA SER A 54 -4.48 -5.41 7.03
C SER A 54 -5.47 -4.25 7.04
N VAL A 55 -5.02 -3.06 6.60
CA VAL A 55 -5.79 -1.81 6.53
C VAL A 55 -5.67 -1.21 5.14
N ARG A 56 -6.81 -0.91 4.50
CA ARG A 56 -6.84 -0.18 3.23
C ARG A 56 -7.02 1.32 3.45
N LEU A 57 -6.27 2.13 2.71
CA LEU A 57 -6.49 3.56 2.59
C LEU A 57 -7.09 3.91 1.24
N TYR A 58 -8.19 4.65 1.26
CA TYR A 58 -8.86 5.07 0.04
C TYR A 58 -9.41 6.50 0.16
N VAL A 59 -9.61 7.12 -0.99
CA VAL A 59 -10.35 8.38 -1.12
C VAL A 59 -11.65 8.10 -1.85
N SER A 60 -12.70 8.87 -1.52
CA SER A 60 -13.97 8.82 -2.22
C SER A 60 -14.35 10.20 -2.75
N ASN A 61 -15.03 10.23 -3.91
CA ASN A 61 -15.60 11.45 -4.45
C ASN A 61 -17.09 11.59 -4.07
N ALA A 62 -17.69 12.72 -4.43
CA ALA A 62 -19.11 13.00 -4.16
C ALA A 62 -20.09 11.97 -4.79
N ASP A 63 -19.66 11.27 -5.86
CA ASP A 63 -20.46 10.23 -6.53
C ASP A 63 -20.32 8.86 -5.85
N GLY A 64 -19.59 8.76 -4.72
CA GLY A 64 -19.35 7.51 -4.00
C GLY A 64 -18.35 6.57 -4.70
N ARG A 65 -17.59 7.05 -5.68
CA ARG A 65 -16.50 6.26 -6.28
C ARG A 65 -15.29 6.27 -5.37
N GLU A 66 -14.79 5.07 -5.06
CA GLU A 66 -13.61 4.88 -4.22
C GLU A 66 -12.37 4.61 -5.06
N LEU A 67 -11.24 5.12 -4.60
CA LEU A 67 -9.90 4.83 -5.12
C LEU A 67 -9.01 4.40 -3.97
N THR A 68 -8.74 3.08 -3.88
CA THR A 68 -7.78 2.51 -2.93
C THR A 68 -6.38 2.67 -3.51
N PHE A 69 -5.47 3.30 -2.77
CA PHE A 69 -4.11 3.53 -3.21
C PHE A 69 -3.04 2.89 -2.33
N LEU A 70 -3.38 2.54 -1.07
CA LEU A 70 -2.48 1.84 -0.16
C LEU A 70 -3.20 0.70 0.57
N LEU A 71 -2.50 -0.41 0.71
CA LEU A 71 -2.84 -1.51 1.61
C LEU A 71 -1.67 -1.67 2.59
N PHE A 72 -1.94 -1.46 3.86
CA PHE A 72 -0.97 -1.60 4.94
C PHE A 72 -1.01 -2.99 5.56
N GLY A 73 0.18 -3.49 5.90
CA GLY A 73 0.40 -4.72 6.61
C GLY A 73 1.04 -4.49 7.99
N SER A 74 1.32 -5.58 8.71
CA SER A 74 1.93 -5.53 10.05
C SER A 74 3.21 -4.71 10.06
N GLY A 75 3.32 -3.81 11.03
CA GLY A 75 4.40 -2.83 11.22
C GLY A 75 4.12 -1.47 10.59
N ASP A 76 3.26 -1.37 9.57
CA ASP A 76 3.01 -0.10 8.89
C ASP A 76 2.30 0.92 9.80
N CYS A 77 2.69 2.20 9.64
CA CYS A 77 2.12 3.34 10.35
C CYS A 77 1.30 4.22 9.42
N PHE A 78 0.19 4.77 9.92
CA PHE A 78 -0.70 5.67 9.19
C PHE A 78 -1.41 6.65 10.12
N GLY A 79 -2.12 7.65 9.57
CA GLY A 79 -2.78 8.69 10.34
C GLY A 79 -1.85 9.77 10.87
N ASN A 80 -0.55 9.70 10.57
CA ASN A 80 0.49 10.63 11.04
C ASN A 80 0.31 12.06 10.56
N SER A 81 -0.22 12.30 9.35
CA SER A 81 -0.35 13.66 8.78
C SER A 81 -1.16 14.57 9.70
N SER A 82 -2.39 14.17 10.04
CA SER A 82 -3.29 14.98 10.88
C SER A 82 -2.76 15.21 12.29
N VAL A 83 -2.00 14.26 12.85
CA VAL A 83 -1.35 14.42 14.16
C VAL A 83 -0.23 15.44 14.09
N ILE A 84 0.51 15.51 12.96
CA ILE A 84 1.66 16.41 12.78
C ILE A 84 1.21 17.83 12.49
N ASP A 85 0.27 18.02 11.54
CA ASP A 85 -0.11 19.35 11.02
C ASP A 85 -1.46 19.85 11.54
N GLY A 86 -2.25 19.01 12.22
CA GLY A 86 -3.59 19.36 12.72
C GLY A 86 -4.65 19.44 11.62
N GLY A 87 -4.30 19.07 10.38
CA GLY A 87 -5.24 19.04 9.27
C GLY A 87 -6.25 17.90 9.36
N PRO A 88 -7.32 17.94 8.55
CA PRO A 88 -8.29 16.86 8.50
C PRO A 88 -7.68 15.58 7.91
N ARG A 89 -8.33 14.44 8.13
CA ARG A 89 -7.92 13.14 7.55
C ARG A 89 -7.86 13.24 6.03
N PRO A 90 -6.72 13.02 5.37
CA PRO A 90 -6.63 13.15 3.91
C PRO A 90 -7.32 12.00 3.16
N GLN A 91 -7.58 10.88 3.83
CA GLN A 91 -8.21 9.67 3.28
C GLN A 91 -9.01 8.94 4.35
N THR A 92 -9.84 7.98 3.91
CA THR A 92 -10.52 7.03 4.78
C THR A 92 -9.61 5.82 5.02
N ALA A 93 -9.56 5.34 6.27
CA ALA A 93 -8.91 4.09 6.65
C ALA A 93 -9.97 3.06 7.08
N GLU A 94 -9.87 1.85 6.54
CA GLU A 94 -10.78 0.74 6.82
C GLU A 94 -9.98 -0.54 7.08
N ALA A 95 -10.39 -1.31 8.06
CA ALA A 95 -9.87 -2.64 8.32
C ALA A 95 -10.24 -3.57 7.16
N HIS A 96 -9.29 -3.87 6.27
CA HIS A 96 -9.50 -4.80 5.16
C HIS A 96 -9.70 -6.22 5.68
N GLU A 97 -8.88 -6.62 6.66
CA GLU A 97 -9.05 -7.81 7.48
C GLU A 97 -9.20 -7.40 8.93
N ALA A 98 -9.69 -8.31 9.80
CA ALA A 98 -9.68 -8.06 11.23
C ALA A 98 -8.27 -7.71 11.69
N CYS A 99 -8.10 -6.56 12.34
CA CYS A 99 -6.79 -6.05 12.67
C CYS A 99 -6.67 -5.59 14.11
N GLU A 100 -5.45 -5.60 14.61
CA GLU A 100 -5.04 -5.01 15.86
C GLU A 100 -4.09 -3.85 15.59
N LEU A 101 -4.43 -2.68 16.12
CA LEU A 101 -3.67 -1.45 15.98
C LEU A 101 -3.10 -1.04 17.34
N GLN A 102 -1.91 -0.48 17.32
CA GLN A 102 -1.38 0.33 18.39
C GLN A 102 -1.71 1.79 18.06
N VAL A 103 -2.44 2.46 18.95
CA VAL A 103 -2.96 3.82 18.76
C VAL A 103 -2.17 4.79 19.60
N PHE A 104 -1.77 5.91 19.01
CA PHE A 104 -1.04 7.01 19.65
C PHE A 104 -1.83 8.29 19.48
N ASP A 105 -2.32 8.84 20.58
CA ASP A 105 -2.94 10.16 20.55
C ASP A 105 -1.90 11.28 20.30
N LYS A 106 -2.38 12.43 19.86
CA LYS A 106 -1.54 13.60 19.56
C LYS A 106 -0.65 14.00 20.72
N ASN A 107 -1.16 13.93 21.97
CA ASN A 107 -0.39 14.35 23.13
C ASN A 107 0.77 13.37 23.40
N ALA A 108 0.54 12.07 23.22
CA ALA A 108 1.59 11.06 23.33
C ALA A 108 2.67 11.25 22.27
N VAL A 109 2.27 11.51 21.01
CA VAL A 109 3.23 11.79 19.92
C VAL A 109 4.02 13.07 20.21
N ASP A 110 3.37 14.14 20.63
CA ASP A 110 4.03 15.42 20.96
C ASP A 110 4.97 15.28 22.17
N ALA A 111 4.62 14.51 23.18
CA ALA A 111 5.48 14.20 24.33
C ALA A 111 6.74 13.43 23.88
N LEU A 112 6.57 12.39 23.06
CA LEU A 112 7.69 11.61 22.52
C LEU A 112 8.63 12.48 21.68
N ARG A 113 8.09 13.34 20.79
CA ARG A 113 8.89 14.26 19.96
C ARG A 113 9.69 15.26 20.76
N LYS A 114 9.15 15.73 21.91
CA LYS A 114 9.85 16.62 22.82
C LYS A 114 10.98 15.91 23.57
N GLN A 115 10.73 14.68 23.99
CA GLN A 115 11.69 13.92 24.77
C GLN A 115 12.79 13.30 23.88
N TYR A 116 12.44 12.87 22.69
CA TYR A 116 13.31 12.14 21.77
C TYR A 116 13.24 12.78 20.37
N PRO A 117 14.19 13.66 20.02
CA PRO A 117 14.20 14.34 18.71
C PRO A 117 14.18 13.38 17.50
N GLU A 118 14.77 12.19 17.64
CA GLU A 118 14.76 11.15 16.58
C GLU A 118 13.36 10.72 16.18
N VAL A 119 12.34 10.88 17.05
CA VAL A 119 10.93 10.61 16.69
C VAL A 119 10.46 11.58 15.61
N SER A 120 10.90 12.86 15.66
CA SER A 120 10.55 13.83 14.61
C SER A 120 11.21 13.47 13.28
N ASP A 121 12.48 13.02 13.30
CA ASP A 121 13.18 12.58 12.11
C ASP A 121 12.53 11.32 11.53
N ALA A 122 12.15 10.37 12.37
CA ALA A 122 11.45 9.15 11.96
C ALA A 122 10.07 9.44 11.33
N LEU A 123 9.31 10.39 11.88
CA LEU A 123 8.05 10.87 11.28
C LEU A 123 8.28 11.54 9.93
N LEU A 124 9.37 12.29 9.78
CA LEU A 124 9.75 12.92 8.51
C LEU A 124 10.11 11.87 7.46
N HIS A 125 10.86 10.83 7.84
CA HIS A 125 11.16 9.69 6.98
C HIS A 125 9.88 8.96 6.54
N LEU A 126 8.97 8.66 7.48
CA LEU A 126 7.69 8.02 7.22
C LEU A 126 6.86 8.84 6.21
N THR A 127 6.68 10.14 6.48
CA THR A 127 5.91 11.04 5.61
C THR A 127 6.53 11.18 4.23
N SER A 128 7.87 11.28 4.15
CA SER A 128 8.60 11.35 2.88
C SER A 128 8.41 10.09 2.04
N ARG A 129 8.44 8.90 2.66
CA ARG A 129 8.15 7.62 1.96
C ARG A 129 6.72 7.56 1.46
N GLN A 130 5.74 7.92 2.29
CA GLN A 130 4.34 7.96 1.89
C GLN A 130 4.11 8.94 0.72
N SER A 131 4.73 10.13 0.77
CA SER A 131 4.68 11.12 -0.31
C SER A 131 5.27 10.60 -1.63
N ARG A 132 6.40 9.89 -1.59
CA ARG A 132 7.00 9.27 -2.81
C ARG A 132 6.08 8.25 -3.45
N ILE A 133 5.45 7.38 -2.65
CA ILE A 133 4.51 6.39 -3.17
C ILE A 133 3.30 7.07 -3.79
N LEU A 134 2.77 8.11 -3.13
CA LEU A 134 1.66 8.89 -3.67
C LEU A 134 2.05 9.59 -4.99
N SER A 135 3.25 10.17 -5.08
CA SER A 135 3.77 10.80 -6.30
C SER A 135 3.92 9.78 -7.43
N ASN A 136 4.45 8.59 -7.15
CA ASN A 136 4.57 7.51 -8.13
C ASN A 136 3.19 7.02 -8.58
N PHE A 137 2.25 6.84 -7.66
CA PHE A 137 0.88 6.48 -7.98
C PHE A 137 0.22 7.53 -8.90
N PHE A 138 0.44 8.82 -8.63
CA PHE A 138 -0.05 9.93 -9.45
C PHE A 138 0.58 9.91 -10.84
N ALA A 139 1.90 9.76 -10.92
CA ALA A 139 2.61 9.68 -12.20
C ALA A 139 2.10 8.50 -13.04
N GLN A 140 1.97 7.32 -12.45
CA GLN A 140 1.41 6.13 -13.11
C GLN A 140 -0.04 6.34 -13.56
N SER A 141 -0.86 6.99 -12.73
CA SER A 141 -2.26 7.25 -13.05
C SER A 141 -2.45 8.20 -14.25
N TYR A 142 -1.52 9.13 -14.45
CA TYR A 142 -1.59 10.12 -15.54
C TYR A 142 -0.79 9.74 -16.79
N LEU A 143 0.33 9.04 -16.63
CA LEU A 143 1.27 8.78 -17.71
C LEU A 143 1.09 7.40 -18.35
N ASP A 144 0.58 6.43 -17.61
CA ASP A 144 0.50 5.05 -18.07
C ASP A 144 -0.84 4.73 -18.75
N GLN A 145 -0.75 3.95 -19.83
CA GLN A 145 -1.94 3.38 -20.44
C GLN A 145 -2.60 2.36 -19.49
N PRO A 146 -3.93 2.23 -19.50
CA PRO A 146 -4.64 1.31 -18.63
C PRO A 146 -4.12 -0.14 -18.68
N ALA A 147 -3.62 -0.58 -19.82
CA ALA A 147 -3.04 -1.91 -20.01
C ALA A 147 -1.79 -2.12 -19.15
N ALA A 148 -0.86 -1.16 -19.14
CA ALA A 148 0.37 -1.25 -18.34
C ALA A 148 0.05 -1.24 -16.84
N ARG A 149 -0.84 -0.36 -16.38
CA ARG A 149 -1.27 -0.31 -14.97
C ARG A 149 -1.90 -1.62 -14.49
N ILE A 150 -2.75 -2.22 -15.34
CA ILE A 150 -3.38 -3.51 -15.03
C ILE A 150 -2.33 -4.61 -14.97
N ALA A 151 -1.40 -4.66 -15.94
CA ALA A 151 -0.31 -5.63 -15.96
C ALA A 151 0.58 -5.50 -14.71
N GLN A 152 0.96 -4.26 -14.33
CA GLN A 152 1.76 -3.99 -13.12
C GLN A 152 1.08 -4.52 -11.85
N ARG A 153 -0.23 -4.32 -11.70
CA ARG A 153 -0.98 -4.81 -10.53
C ARG A 153 -1.06 -6.34 -10.48
N ILE A 154 -1.25 -6.99 -11.62
CA ILE A 154 -1.25 -8.46 -11.71
C ILE A 154 0.13 -9.00 -11.34
N VAL A 155 1.21 -8.44 -11.90
CA VAL A 155 2.59 -8.85 -11.62
C VAL A 155 2.93 -8.64 -10.15
N ALA A 156 2.65 -7.47 -9.59
CA ALA A 156 2.92 -7.17 -8.18
C ALA A 156 2.20 -8.13 -7.23
N ALA A 157 0.96 -8.49 -7.52
CA ALA A 157 0.22 -9.45 -6.69
C ALA A 157 0.79 -10.87 -6.77
N VAL A 158 1.26 -11.29 -7.94
CA VAL A 158 1.94 -12.58 -8.12
C VAL A 158 3.25 -12.61 -7.34
N ASP A 159 4.03 -11.54 -7.41
CA ASP A 159 5.31 -11.43 -6.70
C ASP A 159 5.12 -11.42 -5.17
N GLN A 160 4.10 -10.71 -4.66
CA GLN A 160 3.76 -10.71 -3.23
C GLN A 160 3.28 -12.07 -2.71
N ALA A 161 2.60 -12.85 -3.55
CA ALA A 161 2.17 -14.20 -3.19
C ALA A 161 3.33 -15.20 -3.10
N GLY A 162 4.56 -14.81 -3.43
CA GLY A 162 5.74 -15.68 -3.41
C GLY A 162 5.65 -16.82 -4.41
N GLN A 163 4.81 -16.69 -5.40
CA GLN A 163 4.63 -17.69 -6.44
C GLN A 163 5.69 -17.42 -7.51
N ASP A 164 6.86 -18.05 -7.36
CA ASP A 164 7.79 -18.22 -8.47
C ASP A 164 7.10 -19.08 -9.53
N ALA A 165 6.40 -18.41 -10.44
CA ALA A 165 5.73 -19.09 -11.56
C ALA A 165 6.80 -19.66 -12.49
N LYS A 166 7.12 -20.93 -12.33
CA LYS A 166 7.81 -21.68 -13.37
C LYS A 166 6.93 -21.71 -14.61
N ALA A 167 7.55 -21.64 -15.79
CA ALA A 167 6.82 -21.69 -17.05
C ALA A 167 5.86 -22.90 -17.06
N GLY A 168 4.56 -22.64 -17.13
CA GLY A 168 3.50 -23.66 -17.13
C GLY A 168 2.75 -23.85 -15.80
N GLU A 169 3.11 -23.19 -14.71
CA GLU A 169 2.35 -23.23 -13.46
C GLU A 169 1.14 -22.27 -13.49
N ARG A 170 0.04 -22.74 -12.90
CA ARG A 170 -1.19 -21.96 -12.76
C ARG A 170 -1.05 -20.97 -11.62
N VAL A 171 -0.79 -19.71 -11.93
CA VAL A 171 -0.74 -18.64 -10.95
C VAL A 171 -2.07 -17.92 -10.89
N VAL A 172 -2.73 -17.94 -9.74
CA VAL A 172 -4.01 -17.27 -9.51
C VAL A 172 -3.75 -15.90 -8.90
N ALA A 173 -4.22 -14.85 -9.56
CA ALA A 173 -4.14 -13.50 -8.97
C ALA A 173 -5.17 -13.37 -7.82
N PRO A 174 -4.76 -12.86 -6.64
CA PRO A 174 -5.58 -12.88 -5.42
C PRO A 174 -6.66 -11.77 -5.39
N PHE A 175 -7.20 -11.37 -6.54
CA PHE A 175 -8.23 -10.33 -6.63
C PHE A 175 -9.20 -10.55 -7.79
N SER A 176 -10.41 -10.05 -7.62
CA SER A 176 -11.44 -10.02 -8.65
C SER A 176 -11.22 -8.91 -9.68
N GLN A 177 -11.92 -8.99 -10.81
CA GLN A 177 -11.89 -7.92 -11.84
C GLN A 177 -12.38 -6.56 -11.31
N SER A 178 -13.29 -6.56 -10.33
CA SER A 178 -13.82 -5.35 -9.72
C SER A 178 -12.80 -4.68 -8.81
N GLU A 179 -12.12 -5.48 -7.99
CA GLU A 179 -11.02 -5.00 -7.14
C GLU A 179 -9.85 -4.46 -7.98
N LEU A 180 -9.51 -5.15 -9.07
CA LEU A 180 -8.50 -4.67 -10.00
C LEU A 180 -8.85 -3.29 -10.58
N GLY A 181 -10.13 -3.06 -10.92
CA GLY A 181 -10.62 -1.76 -11.40
C GLY A 181 -10.42 -0.65 -10.36
N LEU A 182 -10.74 -0.91 -9.11
CA LEU A 182 -10.51 0.01 -8.00
C LEU A 182 -9.01 0.30 -7.80
N MET A 183 -8.18 -0.74 -7.88
CA MET A 183 -6.73 -0.62 -7.69
C MET A 183 -6.03 0.20 -8.77
N VAL A 184 -6.54 0.21 -10.02
CA VAL A 184 -5.92 0.95 -11.13
C VAL A 184 -6.60 2.29 -11.43
N GLY A 185 -7.66 2.65 -10.69
CA GLY A 185 -8.39 3.89 -10.94
C GLY A 185 -9.03 3.96 -12.35
N ALA A 186 -9.38 2.81 -12.93
CA ALA A 186 -9.96 2.73 -14.25
C ALA A 186 -11.44 2.30 -14.23
N ALA A 187 -12.25 2.87 -15.11
CA ALA A 187 -13.64 2.46 -15.26
C ALA A 187 -13.72 0.95 -15.58
N ARG A 188 -14.72 0.25 -15.02
CA ARG A 188 -14.94 -1.19 -15.22
C ARG A 188 -14.92 -1.60 -16.70
N GLN A 189 -15.46 -0.75 -17.59
CA GLN A 189 -15.45 -1.00 -19.03
C GLN A 189 -14.02 -1.02 -19.60
N THR A 190 -13.15 -0.12 -19.14
CA THR A 190 -11.74 -0.05 -19.55
C THR A 190 -10.99 -1.29 -19.07
N VAL A 191 -11.18 -1.69 -17.81
CA VAL A 191 -10.59 -2.92 -17.25
C VAL A 191 -11.02 -4.14 -18.05
N ASN A 192 -12.32 -4.28 -18.32
CA ASN A 192 -12.85 -5.40 -19.10
C ASN A 192 -12.28 -5.43 -20.52
N LYS A 193 -12.11 -4.27 -21.18
CA LYS A 193 -11.51 -4.18 -22.51
C LYS A 193 -10.05 -4.66 -22.49
N VAL A 194 -9.27 -4.21 -21.52
CA VAL A 194 -7.85 -4.61 -21.36
C VAL A 194 -7.73 -6.09 -21.04
N LEU A 195 -8.49 -6.60 -20.06
CA LEU A 195 -8.46 -8.02 -19.71
C LEU A 195 -8.92 -8.92 -20.86
N ARG A 196 -9.87 -8.45 -21.69
CA ARG A 196 -10.25 -9.14 -22.92
C ARG A 196 -9.08 -9.22 -23.89
N GLN A 197 -8.31 -8.14 -24.06
CA GLN A 197 -7.12 -8.14 -24.90
C GLN A 197 -6.07 -9.09 -24.36
N PHE A 198 -5.78 -9.04 -23.05
CA PHE A 198 -4.82 -9.97 -22.41
C PHE A 198 -5.22 -11.45 -22.57
N LYS A 199 -6.53 -11.76 -22.61
CA LYS A 199 -7.00 -13.12 -22.93
C LYS A 199 -6.73 -13.51 -24.40
N ILE A 200 -6.98 -12.60 -25.31
CA ILE A 200 -6.71 -12.82 -26.76
C ILE A 200 -5.21 -13.07 -26.97
N ASP A 201 -4.37 -12.29 -26.30
CA ASP A 201 -2.92 -12.39 -26.36
C ASP A 201 -2.34 -13.56 -25.52
N ARG A 202 -3.21 -14.38 -24.90
CA ARG A 202 -2.86 -15.54 -24.05
C ARG A 202 -1.97 -15.19 -22.87
N LEU A 203 -2.02 -13.97 -22.37
CA LEU A 203 -1.29 -13.55 -21.17
C LEU A 203 -1.99 -14.02 -19.91
N ILE A 204 -3.33 -14.07 -19.94
CA ILE A 204 -4.19 -14.50 -18.84
C ILE A 204 -5.33 -15.38 -19.32
N SER A 205 -5.92 -16.13 -18.39
CA SER A 205 -7.25 -16.74 -18.55
C SER A 205 -8.13 -16.39 -17.33
N VAL A 206 -9.42 -16.68 -17.43
CA VAL A 206 -10.36 -16.57 -16.30
C VAL A 206 -11.13 -17.87 -16.19
N ASP A 207 -11.04 -18.51 -15.04
CA ASP A 207 -11.75 -19.74 -14.72
C ASP A 207 -12.49 -19.53 -13.39
N LYS A 208 -13.81 -19.81 -13.37
CA LYS A 208 -14.69 -19.66 -12.19
C LYS A 208 -14.59 -18.31 -11.47
N GLY A 209 -14.29 -17.24 -12.20
CA GLY A 209 -14.13 -15.88 -11.65
C GLY A 209 -12.71 -15.55 -11.19
N GLU A 210 -11.81 -16.52 -11.16
CA GLU A 210 -10.40 -16.33 -10.84
C GLU A 210 -9.60 -15.94 -12.07
N LEU A 211 -8.67 -15.00 -11.91
CA LEU A 211 -7.74 -14.57 -12.95
C LEU A 211 -6.48 -15.43 -12.86
N ILE A 212 -6.20 -16.16 -13.94
CA ILE A 212 -5.05 -17.06 -14.03
C ILE A 212 -4.03 -16.44 -14.97
N VAL A 213 -2.79 -16.29 -14.52
CA VAL A 213 -1.67 -15.83 -15.32
C VAL A 213 -1.12 -16.99 -16.15
N LEU A 214 -1.08 -16.84 -17.47
CA LEU A 214 -0.55 -17.83 -18.41
C LEU A 214 0.87 -17.49 -18.85
N ASP A 215 1.16 -16.18 -19.01
CA ASP A 215 2.46 -15.66 -19.43
C ASP A 215 2.86 -14.48 -18.55
N LEU A 216 3.55 -14.78 -17.45
CA LEU A 216 4.09 -13.77 -16.53
C LEU A 216 5.19 -12.91 -17.17
N PRO A 217 6.15 -13.45 -17.94
CA PRO A 217 7.11 -12.66 -18.68
C PRO A 217 6.46 -11.66 -19.65
N GLY A 218 5.43 -12.07 -20.38
CA GLY A 218 4.67 -11.19 -21.29
C GLY A 218 3.97 -10.05 -20.53
N LEU A 219 3.36 -10.35 -19.38
CA LEU A 219 2.77 -9.31 -18.52
C LEU A 219 3.82 -8.35 -17.95
N ARG A 220 5.01 -8.86 -17.55
CA ARG A 220 6.13 -8.02 -17.11
C ARG A 220 6.59 -7.09 -18.22
N ALA A 221 6.73 -7.57 -19.46
CA ALA A 221 7.11 -6.74 -20.60
C ALA A 221 6.12 -5.59 -20.84
N ILE A 222 4.82 -5.85 -20.72
CA ILE A 222 3.78 -4.80 -20.82
C ILE A 222 3.89 -3.83 -19.62
N ALA A 223 4.10 -4.34 -18.41
CA ALA A 223 4.25 -3.53 -17.21
C ALA A 223 5.49 -2.63 -17.26
N GLU A 224 6.59 -3.13 -17.82
CA GLU A 224 7.89 -2.44 -17.92
C GLU A 224 7.99 -1.54 -19.15
N GLY A 225 7.34 -1.91 -20.26
CA GLY A 225 7.47 -1.26 -21.57
C GLY A 225 7.01 0.19 -21.63
N MET A 226 6.43 0.72 -20.56
CA MET A 226 5.87 2.08 -20.52
C MET A 226 6.48 3.02 -19.50
N MET A 227 7.34 2.56 -18.59
CA MET A 227 7.89 3.43 -17.54
C MET A 227 9.42 3.46 -17.45
N GLY A 228 10.13 2.64 -18.14
CA GLY A 228 11.61 2.61 -18.08
C GLY A 228 12.23 2.26 -16.72
N ILE A 229 11.42 2.09 -15.65
CA ILE A 229 11.87 1.72 -14.30
C ILE A 229 10.98 0.59 -13.77
N PRO A 230 11.45 -0.65 -13.71
CA PRO A 230 10.72 -1.78 -13.14
C PRO A 230 10.40 -1.56 -11.65
N LEU A 231 9.20 -1.94 -11.20
CA LEU A 231 8.76 -1.79 -9.80
C LEU A 231 9.71 -2.46 -8.78
N HIS A 232 10.37 -3.56 -9.15
CA HIS A 232 11.38 -4.22 -8.29
C HIS A 232 12.68 -3.40 -8.17
N ARG A 233 13.05 -2.59 -9.18
CA ARG A 233 14.17 -1.66 -9.07
C ARG A 233 13.91 -0.49 -8.13
N ILE A 234 12.65 -0.09 -7.96
CA ILE A 234 12.31 0.95 -6.99
C ILE A 234 12.60 0.47 -5.57
N SER A 235 12.39 -0.83 -5.27
CA SER A 235 12.77 -1.40 -3.97
C SER A 235 14.29 -1.59 -3.84
N ASP A 236 14.99 -1.94 -4.91
CA ASP A 236 16.42 -2.22 -4.90
C ASP A 236 17.26 -0.93 -4.94
N GLU A 237 16.94 0.03 -5.80
CA GLU A 237 17.56 1.37 -5.80
C GLU A 237 17.25 2.14 -4.51
N PHE A 238 16.08 1.91 -3.90
CA PHE A 238 15.75 2.48 -2.60
C PHE A 238 16.55 1.86 -1.46
N ASN A 239 16.87 0.58 -1.53
CA ASN A 239 17.75 -0.09 -0.58
C ASN A 239 19.22 0.31 -0.80
N GLU A 240 19.68 0.49 -2.03
CA GLU A 240 21.04 0.97 -2.32
C GLU A 240 21.26 2.42 -1.88
N LEU A 241 20.28 3.32 -2.08
CA LEU A 241 20.33 4.71 -1.60
C LEU A 241 20.35 4.82 -0.06
N LEU A 242 19.85 3.81 0.66
CA LEU A 242 19.86 3.77 2.12
C LEU A 242 21.16 3.17 2.69
N HIS A 243 21.95 2.46 1.87
CA HIS A 243 23.18 1.81 2.31
C HIS A 243 24.46 2.52 1.84
N THR A 244 24.33 3.64 1.10
CA THR A 244 25.49 4.47 0.73
C THR A 244 25.66 5.60 1.72
N LYS A 245 26.10 5.23 2.95
CA LYS A 245 26.92 6.04 3.86
C LYS A 245 27.60 5.14 4.88
#